data_f11cb2a7699640200b73f9a85316f774
#
_entry.id   f11cb2a7699640200b73f9a85316f774
#
_cell.length_a   1.000
_cell.length_b   1.000
_cell.length_c   1.000
_cell.angle_alpha   90.00
_cell.angle_beta   90.00
_cell.angle_gamma   90.00
#
_symmetry.space_group_name_H-M   'P 1'
#
loop_
_entity.id
_entity.type
_entity.pdbx_description
1 polymer ?
#
loop_
_entity_poly.entity_id
_entity_poly.type
_entity_poly.pdbx_seq_one_letter_code
_entity_poly.pdbx_strand_id
1 'polypeptide(L)'
;GDQRHLSAESGLYCRIYTEGLFGIRPTGLRSFEMTPRLPQEWEYMNLNRVRAFNSEFDIRVRRAGKKLHVEILKGGKPVLKKSVTEGATIKVNL
;
A
#
# COMPACT_ATOMS: atom_id res chain seq x y z
N GLY A 1 -15.04 -2.48 -19.04
CA GLY A 1 -14.80 -3.74 -18.38
C GLY A 1 -14.67 -3.57 -16.88
N ASP A 2 -14.88 -4.66 -16.19
CA ASP A 2 -14.80 -4.65 -14.74
C ASP A 2 -13.36 -4.53 -14.29
N GLN A 3 -13.04 -3.42 -13.66
CA GLN A 3 -11.77 -3.30 -12.99
C GLN A 3 -11.89 -3.91 -11.61
N ARG A 4 -11.16 -5.00 -11.39
CA ARG A 4 -11.13 -5.68 -10.10
C ARG A 4 -9.82 -5.47 -9.36
N HIS A 5 -8.99 -4.63 -9.89
CA HIS A 5 -7.68 -4.37 -9.31
C HIS A 5 -7.14 -3.04 -9.78
N LEU A 6 -6.15 -2.57 -9.08
CA LEU A 6 -5.37 -1.41 -9.47
C LEU A 6 -3.90 -1.80 -9.43
N SER A 7 -3.17 -1.42 -10.48
CA SER A 7 -1.72 -1.45 -10.45
C SER A 7 -1.24 -0.15 -11.05
N ALA A 8 -0.60 0.68 -10.25
CA ALA A 8 -0.21 2.02 -10.65
C ALA A 8 1.25 2.27 -10.31
N GLU A 9 1.87 3.10 -11.13
CA GLU A 9 3.20 3.63 -10.85
C GLU A 9 3.08 4.88 -10.00
N SER A 10 3.94 5.02 -9.03
CA SER A 10 4.03 6.24 -8.26
C SER A 10 4.55 7.37 -9.14
N GLY A 11 3.90 8.51 -9.10
CA GLY A 11 4.28 9.65 -9.89
C GLY A 11 3.59 10.91 -9.39
N LEU A 12 3.43 11.89 -10.28
CA LEU A 12 2.85 13.17 -9.91
C LEU A 12 1.43 13.07 -9.35
N TYR A 13 0.70 12.05 -9.75
CA TYR A 13 -0.69 11.87 -9.33
C TYR A 13 -0.86 10.86 -8.22
N CYS A 14 0.23 10.45 -7.60
CA CYS A 14 0.19 9.39 -6.60
C CYS A 14 -0.58 9.77 -5.32
N ARG A 15 -0.82 11.06 -5.07
CA ARG A 15 -1.54 11.49 -3.86
C ARG A 15 -2.94 10.87 -3.76
N ILE A 16 -3.63 10.75 -4.89
CA ILE A 16 -4.97 10.15 -4.90
C ILE A 16 -4.89 8.72 -4.36
N TYR A 17 -3.87 7.98 -4.78
CA TYR A 17 -3.70 6.60 -4.35
C TYR A 17 -3.11 6.52 -2.94
N THR A 18 -2.05 7.30 -2.68
CA THR A 18 -1.35 7.19 -1.39
C THR A 18 -2.20 7.67 -0.22
N GLU A 19 -2.92 8.77 -0.38
CA GLU A 19 -3.74 9.31 0.70
C GLU A 19 -5.11 8.65 0.78
N GLY A 20 -5.71 8.34 -0.38
CA GLY A 20 -7.07 7.78 -0.44
C GLY A 20 -7.12 6.28 -0.22
N LEU A 21 -6.48 5.52 -1.10
CA LEU A 21 -6.60 4.05 -1.07
C LEU A 21 -5.63 3.40 -0.09
N PHE A 22 -4.39 3.86 -0.07
CA PHE A 22 -3.38 3.26 0.80
C PHE A 22 -3.32 3.93 2.18
N GLY A 23 -3.82 5.16 2.29
CA GLY A 23 -3.88 5.87 3.56
C GLY A 23 -2.51 6.13 4.16
N ILE A 24 -1.54 6.52 3.33
CA ILE A 24 -0.16 6.73 3.76
C ILE A 24 -0.03 8.07 4.46
N ARG A 25 0.56 8.05 5.65
CA ARG A 25 0.83 9.26 6.44
C ARG A 25 2.25 9.21 6.97
N PRO A 26 3.08 10.22 6.70
CA PRO A 26 4.44 10.25 7.22
C PRO A 26 4.47 10.31 8.74
N THR A 27 5.39 9.56 9.36
CA THR A 27 5.61 9.59 10.79
C THR A 27 7.07 9.87 11.15
N GLY A 28 7.96 9.84 10.16
CA GLY A 28 9.37 10.11 10.36
C GLY A 28 10.09 10.14 9.02
N LEU A 29 11.41 10.27 9.05
CA LEU A 29 12.21 10.35 7.83
C LEU A 29 12.14 9.05 7.02
N ARG A 30 12.02 7.91 7.69
CA ARG A 30 11.96 6.60 7.04
C ARG A 30 10.81 5.77 7.55
N SER A 31 9.76 6.42 8.04
CA SER A 31 8.63 5.70 8.58
C SER A 31 7.33 6.37 8.20
N PHE A 32 6.30 5.54 8.11
CA PHE A 32 4.96 6.02 7.82
C PHE A 32 3.94 5.05 8.42
N GLU A 33 2.73 5.55 8.54
CA GLU A 33 1.58 4.69 8.83
C GLU A 33 0.77 4.54 7.56
N MET A 34 0.08 3.42 7.41
CA MET A 34 -0.86 3.25 6.32
C MET A 34 -2.13 2.59 6.82
N THR A 35 -3.24 3.01 6.22
CA THR A 35 -4.55 2.45 6.50
C THR A 35 -5.16 2.04 5.17
N PRO A 36 -4.87 0.83 4.68
CA PRO A 36 -5.33 0.42 3.35
C PRO A 36 -6.84 0.23 3.32
N ARG A 37 -7.45 0.72 2.25
CA ARG A 37 -8.89 0.59 2.00
C ARG A 37 -9.08 0.05 0.60
N LEU A 38 -9.22 -1.26 0.50
CA LEU A 38 -9.42 -1.93 -0.78
C LEU A 38 -10.89 -1.83 -1.16
N PRO A 39 -11.23 -1.22 -2.30
CA PRO A 39 -12.61 -1.19 -2.75
C PRO A 39 -13.21 -2.59 -2.80
N GLN A 40 -14.48 -2.69 -2.45
CA GLN A 40 -15.12 -3.99 -2.24
C GLN A 40 -15.08 -4.91 -3.45
N GLU A 41 -15.12 -4.33 -4.64
CA GLU A 41 -15.11 -5.10 -5.89
C GLU A 41 -13.73 -5.45 -6.38
N TRP A 42 -12.69 -4.92 -5.72
CA TRP A 42 -11.32 -5.17 -6.15
C TRP A 42 -10.71 -6.34 -5.38
N GLU A 43 -9.89 -7.10 -6.06
CA GLU A 43 -9.17 -8.22 -5.48
C GLU A 43 -7.82 -7.79 -4.89
N TYR A 44 -7.18 -6.82 -5.54
CA TYR A 44 -5.90 -6.28 -5.06
C TYR A 44 -5.68 -4.87 -5.58
N MET A 45 -4.74 -4.19 -4.94
CA MET A 45 -4.22 -2.91 -5.43
C MET A 45 -2.72 -2.85 -5.16
N ASN A 46 -1.98 -2.41 -6.16
CA ASN A 46 -0.53 -2.29 -6.09
C ASN A 46 -0.11 -0.87 -6.41
N LEU A 47 0.85 -0.36 -5.68
CA LEU A 47 1.48 0.92 -5.98
C LEU A 47 2.97 0.67 -6.12
N ASN A 48 3.47 0.83 -7.33
CA ASN A 48 4.83 0.46 -7.67
C ASN A 48 5.74 1.69 -7.70
N ARG A 49 7.00 1.49 -7.33
CA ARG A 49 8.04 2.51 -7.39
C ARG A 49 7.69 3.78 -6.62
N VAL A 50 7.24 3.59 -5.39
CA VAL A 50 7.02 4.71 -4.49
C VAL A 50 8.40 5.24 -4.08
N ARG A 51 8.66 6.50 -4.39
CA ARG A 51 9.90 7.18 -4.00
C ARG A 51 9.60 8.16 -2.91
N ALA A 52 9.82 7.73 -1.69
CA ALA A 52 9.55 8.52 -0.50
C ALA A 52 10.35 7.95 0.65
N PHE A 53 10.48 8.72 1.72
CA PHE A 53 11.14 8.27 2.95
C PHE A 53 12.57 7.77 2.70
N ASN A 54 13.28 8.44 1.78
CA ASN A 54 14.63 8.08 1.37
C ASN A 54 14.75 6.66 0.81
N SER A 55 13.67 6.16 0.21
CA SER A 55 13.62 4.79 -0.27
C SER A 55 12.77 4.71 -1.52
N GLU A 56 12.94 3.61 -2.25
CA GLU A 56 12.05 3.23 -3.34
C GLU A 56 11.48 1.87 -2.99
N PHE A 57 10.16 1.77 -3.00
CA PHE A 57 9.49 0.55 -2.55
C PHE A 57 8.17 0.35 -3.29
N ASP A 58 7.65 -0.87 -3.19
CA ASP A 58 6.34 -1.23 -3.73
C ASP A 58 5.42 -1.58 -2.60
N ILE A 59 4.14 -1.26 -2.76
CA ILE A 59 3.09 -1.64 -1.81
C ILE A 59 2.11 -2.55 -2.54
N ARG A 60 1.82 -3.69 -1.94
CA ARG A 60 0.83 -4.64 -2.45
C ARG A 60 -0.19 -4.93 -1.39
N VAL A 61 -1.46 -4.77 -1.75
CA VAL A 61 -2.58 -5.08 -0.86
C VAL A 61 -3.52 -5.99 -1.63
N ARG A 62 -3.88 -7.13 -1.04
CA ARG A 62 -4.83 -8.04 -1.66
C ARG A 62 -5.83 -8.55 -0.62
N ARG A 63 -7.00 -8.91 -1.13
CA ARG A 63 -8.04 -9.46 -0.28
C ARG A 63 -7.76 -10.92 0.01
N ALA A 64 -7.87 -11.29 1.28
CA ALA A 64 -7.67 -12.67 1.73
C ALA A 64 -8.79 -12.98 2.72
N GLY A 65 -9.91 -13.50 2.21
CA GLY A 65 -11.09 -13.72 3.02
C GLY A 65 -11.66 -12.39 3.55
N LYS A 66 -11.78 -12.26 4.85
CA LYS A 66 -12.28 -11.05 5.50
C LYS A 66 -11.19 -10.08 5.86
N LYS A 67 -9.94 -10.39 5.51
CA LYS A 67 -8.79 -9.56 5.86
C LYS A 67 -8.09 -9.06 4.62
N LEU A 68 -7.20 -8.12 4.82
CA LEU A 68 -6.30 -7.63 3.77
C LEU A 68 -4.89 -8.11 4.07
N HIS A 69 -4.25 -8.67 3.06
CA HIS A 69 -2.85 -9.04 3.13
C HIS A 69 -2.02 -7.90 2.55
N VAL A 70 -1.13 -7.35 3.36
CA VAL A 70 -0.32 -6.19 2.99
C VAL A 70 1.13 -6.59 2.92
N GLU A 71 1.79 -6.21 1.83
CA GLU A 71 3.19 -6.50 1.61
C GLU A 71 3.90 -5.24 1.13
N ILE A 72 5.03 -4.92 1.74
CA ILE A 72 5.90 -3.84 1.30
C ILE A 72 7.20 -4.48 0.83
N LEU A 73 7.61 -4.16 -0.41
CA LEU A 73 8.83 -4.69 -0.99
C LEU A 73 9.81 -3.55 -1.26
N LYS A 74 11.05 -3.76 -0.88
CA LYS A 74 12.13 -2.81 -1.12
C LYS A 74 13.23 -3.55 -1.86
N GLY A 75 13.52 -3.11 -3.09
CA GLY A 75 14.48 -3.82 -3.93
C GLY A 75 14.05 -5.24 -4.24
N GLY A 76 12.74 -5.48 -4.39
CA GLY A 76 12.20 -6.79 -4.67
C GLY A 76 12.12 -7.72 -3.48
N LYS A 77 12.57 -7.26 -2.30
CA LYS A 77 12.55 -8.08 -1.09
C LYS A 77 11.48 -7.58 -0.13
N PRO A 78 10.66 -8.47 0.45
CA PRO A 78 9.65 -8.04 1.40
C PRO A 78 10.28 -7.53 2.69
N VAL A 79 9.91 -6.31 3.08
CA VAL A 79 10.32 -5.72 4.34
C VAL A 79 9.18 -5.73 5.35
N LEU A 80 7.96 -6.00 4.90
CA LEU A 80 6.80 -6.13 5.76
C LEU A 80 5.79 -7.05 5.07
N LYS A 81 5.21 -7.96 5.85
CA LYS A 81 4.06 -8.79 5.44
C LYS A 81 3.12 -8.87 6.62
N LYS A 82 1.88 -8.43 6.43
CA LYS A 82 0.87 -8.50 7.48
C LYS A 82 -0.51 -8.79 6.92
N SER A 83 -1.31 -9.50 7.69
CA SER A 83 -2.73 -9.64 7.43
C SER A 83 -3.48 -8.80 8.46
N VAL A 84 -4.32 -7.90 7.99
CA VAL A 84 -5.02 -6.95 8.86
C VAL A 84 -6.48 -6.86 8.47
N THR A 85 -7.30 -6.41 9.41
CA THR A 85 -8.69 -6.07 9.12
C THR A 85 -8.72 -4.77 8.33
N GLU A 86 -9.65 -4.65 7.40
CA GLU A 86 -9.81 -3.41 6.65
C GLU A 86 -10.06 -2.24 7.60
N GLY A 87 -9.37 -1.14 7.38
CA GLY A 87 -9.44 0.03 8.25
C GLY A 87 -8.40 0.05 9.36
N ALA A 88 -7.66 -1.05 9.54
CA ALA A 88 -6.58 -1.07 10.52
C ALA A 88 -5.38 -0.26 10.05
N THR A 89 -4.68 0.34 10.99
CA THR A 89 -3.48 1.13 10.72
C THR A 89 -2.24 0.28 10.95
N ILE A 90 -1.33 0.32 9.98
CA ILE A 90 -0.07 -0.42 10.02
C ILE A 90 1.06 0.58 10.10
N LYS A 91 2.03 0.33 10.97
CA LYS A 91 3.25 1.12 11.05
C LYS A 91 4.33 0.47 10.21
N VAL A 92 4.98 1.26 9.36
CA VAL A 92 6.01 0.78 8.45
C VAL A 92 7.30 1.55 8.70
N ASN A 93 8.38 0.81 8.87
CA ASN A 93 9.74 1.37 9.01
C ASN A 93 10.57 0.88 7.83
N LEU A 94 11.16 1.82 7.12
CA LEU A 94 11.98 1.52 5.93
C LEU A 94 13.51 1.62 6.22
#